data_1bf887cb7063e73698f8b5a70c0ef3ae
#
_entry.id   1bf887cb7063e73698f8b5a70c0ef3ae
#
_cell.length_a   1.000
_cell.length_b   1.000
_cell.length_c   1.000
_cell.angle_alpha   90.00
_cell.angle_beta   90.00
_cell.angle_gamma   90.00
#
_symmetry.space_group_name_H-M   'P 1'
#
loop_
_entity.id
_entity.type
_entity.pdbx_description
1 polymer ?
#
loop_
_entity_poly.entity_id
_entity_poly.type
_entity_poly.pdbx_seq_one_letter_code
_entity_poly.pdbx_strand_id
1 'polypeptide(L)'
;MGSFKEVQEILPLCLEDEIIDDEEFILLYEAYMPQNPSFPHSSYGKFSIVNKDPAECKADFRVEKGDIPILVEALRVPPIFKCVNGTICDGTEGLCVVLKRFAYPCRYSDMVPIFGRSVSELSIISNEVIDWIYTEHGHSVTQWNHSILDPTLLSTYANAIFDKGAALDNCFGFIDGTVRPICRPIVNQRTVYNGHKRVHSLKFQSVTLPNGLIAHLFGPVEGRMHDARMLAVSQLYDDLEVFAFNPAGREMCLYGDPAYPLRVHLQAPFRFGILTRDMEIFNESMSAVRSSVEWLFADVINYFKFLDFKKNLKIGLSQVGKMYLVCAILRNALTCLYSNTTAGYFGVDPPTLNEYFS
;
A
#
# COMPACT_ATOMS: atom_id res chain seq x y z
N MET A 1 34.65 0.12 4.22
CA MET A 1 34.93 0.00 5.67
C MET A 1 34.70 -1.46 6.03
N GLY A 2 35.67 -2.11 6.69
CA GLY A 2 35.56 -3.49 7.14
C GLY A 2 34.41 -3.70 8.16
N SER A 3 33.85 -4.88 8.26
CA SER A 3 32.83 -5.22 9.24
C SER A 3 33.43 -5.27 10.65
N PHE A 4 32.64 -5.05 11.70
CA PHE A 4 33.13 -5.17 13.08
C PHE A 4 33.74 -6.56 13.38
N LYS A 5 33.25 -7.60 12.70
CA LYS A 5 33.80 -8.96 12.82
C LYS A 5 35.24 -9.05 12.27
N GLU A 6 35.50 -8.42 11.13
CA GLU A 6 36.86 -8.32 10.54
C GLU A 6 37.77 -7.52 11.47
N VAL A 7 37.27 -6.43 12.04
CA VAL A 7 38.01 -5.61 13.01
C VAL A 7 38.33 -6.40 14.29
N GLN A 8 37.41 -7.19 14.81
CA GLN A 8 37.66 -8.07 15.98
C GLN A 8 38.69 -9.15 15.73
N GLU A 9 38.85 -9.61 14.48
CA GLU A 9 39.85 -10.60 14.11
C GLU A 9 41.22 -9.96 13.88
N ILE A 10 41.30 -8.74 13.35
CA ILE A 10 42.53 -8.06 12.96
C ILE A 10 43.14 -7.22 14.09
N LEU A 11 42.33 -6.50 14.88
CA LEU A 11 42.83 -5.61 15.93
C LEU A 11 43.74 -6.31 16.96
N PRO A 12 43.41 -7.53 17.48
CA PRO A 12 44.30 -8.24 18.40
C PRO A 12 45.65 -8.59 17.77
N LEU A 13 45.68 -8.93 16.48
CA LEU A 13 46.91 -9.25 15.78
C LEU A 13 47.76 -7.98 15.59
N CYS A 14 47.14 -6.83 15.29
CA CYS A 14 47.87 -5.56 15.20
C CYS A 14 48.47 -5.13 16.55
N LEU A 15 47.83 -5.48 17.68
CA LEU A 15 48.34 -5.21 19.01
C LEU A 15 49.50 -6.17 19.36
N GLU A 16 49.35 -7.48 19.06
CA GLU A 16 50.42 -8.49 19.25
C GLU A 16 51.66 -8.18 18.42
N ASP A 17 51.50 -7.65 17.20
CA ASP A 17 52.59 -7.27 16.31
C ASP A 17 53.13 -5.84 16.60
N GLU A 18 52.73 -5.21 17.71
CA GLU A 18 53.12 -3.84 18.09
C GLU A 18 52.86 -2.75 17.02
N ILE A 19 51.90 -2.99 16.11
CA ILE A 19 51.50 -2.03 15.07
C ILE A 19 50.66 -0.90 15.65
N ILE A 20 49.86 -1.20 16.69
CA ILE A 20 49.06 -0.26 17.47
C ILE A 20 49.36 -0.44 18.95
N ASP A 21 49.20 0.62 19.74
CA ASP A 21 49.27 0.56 21.16
C ASP A 21 47.92 0.27 21.86
N ASP A 22 47.91 0.11 23.17
CA ASP A 22 46.71 -0.19 23.95
C ASP A 22 45.65 0.92 23.84
N GLU A 23 46.07 2.19 23.77
CA GLU A 23 45.13 3.32 23.64
C GLU A 23 44.49 3.33 22.24
N GLU A 24 45.29 3.14 21.21
CA GLU A 24 44.82 3.03 19.83
C GLU A 24 43.91 1.82 19.61
N PHE A 25 44.23 0.67 20.26
CA PHE A 25 43.38 -0.50 20.22
C PHE A 25 42.00 -0.20 20.82
N ILE A 26 41.92 0.42 22.02
CA ILE A 26 40.65 0.75 22.67
C ILE A 26 39.85 1.74 21.80
N LEU A 27 40.48 2.78 21.29
CA LEU A 27 39.81 3.79 20.45
C LEU A 27 39.25 3.18 19.16
N LEU A 28 40.02 2.32 18.49
CA LEU A 28 39.57 1.63 17.28
C LEU A 28 38.47 0.63 17.58
N TYR A 29 38.60 -0.14 18.66
CA TYR A 29 37.57 -1.10 19.08
C TYR A 29 36.23 -0.40 19.38
N GLU A 30 36.25 0.69 20.15
CA GLU A 30 35.05 1.49 20.43
C GLU A 30 34.46 2.14 19.20
N ALA A 31 35.29 2.68 18.29
CA ALA A 31 34.84 3.32 17.05
C ALA A 31 34.11 2.34 16.11
N TYR A 32 34.51 1.08 16.09
CA TYR A 32 33.91 0.03 15.27
C TYR A 32 32.83 -0.76 16.01
N MET A 33 32.68 -0.59 17.33
CA MET A 33 31.71 -1.31 18.13
C MET A 33 30.29 -1.02 17.63
N PRO A 34 29.47 -2.05 17.39
CA PRO A 34 28.08 -1.84 16.96
C PRO A 34 27.30 -1.04 17.99
N GLN A 35 26.71 0.08 17.58
CA GLN A 35 25.84 0.88 18.45
C GLN A 35 24.52 0.17 18.81
N ASN A 36 24.15 -0.86 18.06
CA ASN A 36 22.95 -1.65 18.28
C ASN A 36 23.30 -3.04 18.83
N PRO A 37 22.52 -3.57 19.78
CA PRO A 37 22.75 -4.91 20.31
C PRO A 37 22.64 -5.95 19.20
N SER A 38 23.54 -6.95 19.24
CA SER A 38 23.47 -8.12 18.39
C SER A 38 22.34 -9.03 18.89
N PHE A 39 21.32 -9.25 18.05
CA PHE A 39 20.27 -10.21 18.36
C PHE A 39 20.73 -11.63 18.04
N PRO A 40 20.48 -12.62 18.91
CA PRO A 40 20.89 -14.01 18.69
C PRO A 40 19.97 -14.72 17.69
N HIS A 41 19.88 -14.17 16.45
CA HIS A 41 18.96 -14.68 15.41
C HIS A 41 19.20 -16.17 15.09
N SER A 42 20.44 -16.65 15.23
CA SER A 42 20.81 -18.05 15.00
C SER A 42 20.26 -19.02 16.05
N SER A 43 19.83 -18.52 17.21
CA SER A 43 19.20 -19.36 18.25
C SER A 43 17.72 -19.65 17.97
N TYR A 44 17.10 -18.90 17.06
CA TYR A 44 15.73 -19.13 16.64
C TYR A 44 15.72 -20.07 15.42
N GLY A 45 14.73 -20.96 15.35
CA GLY A 45 14.56 -21.87 14.22
C GLY A 45 14.25 -21.13 12.91
N LYS A 46 14.47 -21.81 11.78
CA LYS A 46 14.03 -21.27 10.48
C LYS A 46 12.51 -21.16 10.42
N PHE A 47 12.02 -20.12 9.74
CA PHE A 47 10.60 -19.93 9.51
C PHE A 47 9.98 -21.13 8.77
N SER A 48 8.82 -21.56 9.23
CA SER A 48 8.01 -22.59 8.59
C SER A 48 6.54 -22.30 8.80
N ILE A 49 5.84 -21.96 7.73
CA ILE A 49 4.39 -21.72 7.77
C ILE A 49 3.62 -22.99 8.17
N VAL A 50 4.16 -24.18 7.84
CA VAL A 50 3.52 -25.46 8.17
C VAL A 50 3.37 -25.66 9.66
N ASN A 51 4.38 -25.26 10.45
CA ASN A 51 4.43 -25.42 11.89
C ASN A 51 3.72 -24.30 12.67
N LYS A 52 3.31 -23.22 11.98
CA LYS A 52 2.66 -22.09 12.63
C LYS A 52 1.18 -22.37 12.89
N ASP A 53 0.69 -21.98 14.07
CA ASP A 53 -0.72 -22.11 14.43
C ASP A 53 -1.60 -21.24 13.52
N PRO A 54 -2.79 -21.71 13.09
CA PRO A 54 -3.70 -20.92 12.24
C PRO A 54 -4.12 -19.57 12.84
N ALA A 55 -4.39 -19.51 14.17
CA ALA A 55 -4.76 -18.26 14.82
C ALA A 55 -3.58 -17.28 14.88
N GLU A 56 -2.35 -17.80 15.09
CA GLU A 56 -1.13 -16.98 15.00
C GLU A 56 -0.89 -16.47 13.58
N CYS A 57 -1.13 -17.30 12.55
CA CYS A 57 -1.03 -16.86 11.15
C CYS A 57 -1.95 -15.67 10.87
N LYS A 58 -3.22 -15.77 11.28
CA LYS A 58 -4.20 -14.70 11.12
C LYS A 58 -3.81 -13.44 11.89
N ALA A 59 -3.30 -13.59 13.10
CA ALA A 59 -2.86 -12.47 13.93
C ALA A 59 -1.61 -11.78 13.34
N ASP A 60 -0.64 -12.56 12.88
CA ASP A 60 0.64 -12.06 12.40
C ASP A 60 0.58 -11.53 10.98
N PHE A 61 -0.13 -12.20 10.09
CA PHE A 61 -0.11 -11.93 8.64
C PHE A 61 -1.42 -11.35 8.10
N ARG A 62 -2.48 -11.32 8.93
CA ARG A 62 -3.83 -10.90 8.54
C ARG A 62 -4.44 -11.75 7.42
N VAL A 63 -3.94 -12.96 7.22
CA VAL A 63 -4.37 -13.94 6.21
C VAL A 63 -4.60 -15.27 6.91
N GLU A 64 -5.64 -15.99 6.53
CA GLU A 64 -5.85 -17.36 7.01
C GLU A 64 -4.72 -18.26 6.53
N LYS A 65 -4.29 -19.19 7.37
CA LYS A 65 -3.15 -20.07 7.04
C LYS A 65 -3.32 -20.80 5.71
N GLY A 66 -4.53 -21.29 5.42
CA GLY A 66 -4.85 -22.01 4.18
C GLY A 66 -4.80 -21.15 2.93
N ASP A 67 -4.98 -19.82 3.08
CA ASP A 67 -5.04 -18.88 1.94
C ASP A 67 -3.66 -18.30 1.59
N ILE A 68 -2.65 -18.48 2.44
CA ILE A 68 -1.29 -18.01 2.14
C ILE A 68 -0.74 -18.64 0.85
N PRO A 69 -0.83 -19.95 0.62
CA PRO A 69 -0.40 -20.57 -0.66
C PRO A 69 -1.18 -20.03 -1.86
N ILE A 70 -2.49 -19.79 -1.72
CA ILE A 70 -3.35 -19.23 -2.77
C ILE A 70 -2.89 -17.80 -3.11
N LEU A 71 -2.56 -17.00 -2.10
CA LEU A 71 -2.04 -15.65 -2.30
C LEU A 71 -0.65 -15.65 -2.94
N VAL A 72 0.23 -16.59 -2.57
CA VAL A 72 1.56 -16.78 -3.19
C VAL A 72 1.42 -17.09 -4.68
N GLU A 73 0.50 -17.99 -5.03
CA GLU A 73 0.23 -18.37 -6.42
C GLU A 73 -0.35 -17.19 -7.23
N ALA A 74 -1.40 -16.55 -6.71
CA ALA A 74 -2.06 -15.42 -7.39
C ALA A 74 -1.12 -14.23 -7.60
N LEU A 75 -0.27 -13.92 -6.63
CA LEU A 75 0.77 -12.89 -6.73
C LEU A 75 1.99 -13.37 -7.56
N ARG A 76 1.99 -14.58 -8.10
CA ARG A 76 3.11 -15.13 -8.87
C ARG A 76 4.45 -15.01 -8.14
N VAL A 77 4.43 -15.14 -6.81
CA VAL A 77 5.65 -14.99 -5.99
C VAL A 77 6.70 -16.01 -6.41
N PRO A 78 7.94 -15.61 -6.72
CA PRO A 78 8.97 -16.55 -7.12
C PRO A 78 9.27 -17.55 -6.00
N PRO A 79 9.63 -18.80 -6.31
CA PRO A 79 9.96 -19.79 -5.29
C PRO A 79 11.08 -19.33 -4.34
N ILE A 80 12.00 -18.53 -4.85
CA ILE A 80 13.18 -18.05 -4.12
C ILE A 80 13.47 -16.60 -4.50
N PHE A 81 13.61 -15.72 -3.51
CA PHE A 81 14.21 -14.42 -3.67
C PHE A 81 15.71 -14.48 -3.44
N LYS A 82 16.47 -13.93 -4.36
CA LYS A 82 17.93 -13.72 -4.25
C LYS A 82 18.20 -12.23 -4.13
N CYS A 83 18.43 -11.77 -2.91
CA CYS A 83 18.67 -10.36 -2.65
C CYS A 83 20.07 -9.92 -3.07
N VAL A 84 20.26 -8.61 -3.30
CA VAL A 84 21.53 -8.02 -3.81
C VAL A 84 22.74 -8.34 -2.95
N ASN A 85 22.56 -8.49 -1.63
CA ASN A 85 23.63 -8.84 -0.69
C ASN A 85 23.92 -10.34 -0.56
N GLY A 86 23.33 -11.19 -1.42
CA GLY A 86 23.48 -12.65 -1.38
C GLY A 86 22.52 -13.35 -0.39
N THR A 87 21.66 -12.64 0.33
CA THR A 87 20.61 -13.24 1.16
C THR A 87 19.63 -14.01 0.29
N ILE A 88 19.34 -15.25 0.66
CA ILE A 88 18.37 -16.13 -0.02
C ILE A 88 17.17 -16.30 0.91
N CYS A 89 15.96 -16.15 0.35
CA CYS A 89 14.71 -16.30 1.06
C CYS A 89 13.71 -17.13 0.23
N ASP A 90 13.01 -18.06 0.86
CA ASP A 90 11.85 -18.73 0.27
C ASP A 90 10.74 -17.70 -0.03
N GLY A 91 10.03 -17.90 -1.15
CA GLY A 91 9.01 -16.94 -1.59
C GLY A 91 7.87 -16.76 -0.60
N THR A 92 7.40 -17.86 0.00
CA THR A 92 6.34 -17.82 1.02
C THR A 92 6.83 -17.10 2.28
N GLU A 93 8.06 -17.37 2.72
CA GLU A 93 8.70 -16.66 3.83
C GLU A 93 8.79 -15.15 3.53
N GLY A 94 9.26 -14.79 2.34
CA GLY A 94 9.37 -13.39 1.90
C GLY A 94 8.04 -12.65 1.96
N LEU A 95 6.97 -13.26 1.43
CA LEU A 95 5.62 -12.70 1.51
C LEU A 95 5.16 -12.54 2.97
N CYS A 96 5.38 -13.55 3.81
CA CYS A 96 5.05 -13.49 5.24
C CYS A 96 5.83 -12.38 5.98
N VAL A 97 7.09 -12.12 5.62
CA VAL A 97 7.88 -11.00 6.15
C VAL A 97 7.19 -9.66 5.85
N VAL A 98 6.74 -9.46 4.61
CA VAL A 98 6.05 -8.21 4.21
C VAL A 98 4.68 -8.09 4.88
N LEU A 99 3.89 -9.15 4.90
CA LEU A 99 2.58 -9.16 5.58
C LEU A 99 2.72 -8.84 7.08
N LYS A 100 3.67 -9.48 7.76
CA LYS A 100 3.95 -9.19 9.19
C LYS A 100 4.37 -7.75 9.39
N ARG A 101 5.25 -7.23 8.51
CA ARG A 101 5.73 -5.85 8.59
C ARG A 101 4.59 -4.84 8.45
N PHE A 102 3.62 -5.10 7.57
CA PHE A 102 2.50 -4.19 7.34
C PHE A 102 1.36 -4.36 8.33
N ALA A 103 1.15 -5.56 8.88
CA ALA A 103 0.04 -5.85 9.79
C ALA A 103 0.04 -4.94 11.02
N TYR A 104 1.22 -4.66 11.59
CA TYR A 104 1.37 -3.84 12.78
C TYR A 104 2.70 -3.08 12.78
N PRO A 105 2.79 -1.87 13.36
CA PRO A 105 4.03 -1.10 13.41
C PRO A 105 5.06 -1.73 14.36
N CYS A 106 5.65 -2.84 13.97
CA CYS A 106 6.73 -3.53 14.64
C CYS A 106 8.11 -3.09 14.12
N ARG A 107 9.16 -3.26 14.90
CA ARG A 107 10.55 -3.16 14.43
C ARG A 107 10.96 -4.47 13.76
N TYR A 108 11.99 -4.44 12.93
CA TYR A 108 12.57 -5.68 12.40
C TYR A 108 13.11 -6.58 13.52
N SER A 109 13.61 -5.99 14.61
CA SER A 109 14.02 -6.75 15.81
C SER A 109 12.90 -7.61 16.41
N ASP A 110 11.65 -7.13 16.36
CA ASP A 110 10.49 -7.86 16.87
C ASP A 110 10.12 -9.06 15.99
N MET A 111 10.61 -9.06 14.75
CA MET A 111 10.40 -10.13 13.77
C MET A 111 11.47 -11.22 13.81
N VAL A 112 12.62 -10.93 14.44
CA VAL A 112 13.76 -11.89 14.56
C VAL A 112 13.33 -13.24 15.14
N PRO A 113 12.55 -13.31 16.23
CA PRO A 113 12.12 -14.58 16.80
C PRO A 113 11.18 -15.39 15.88
N ILE A 114 10.44 -14.71 14.99
CA ILE A 114 9.47 -15.35 14.09
C ILE A 114 10.18 -15.99 12.91
N PHE A 115 11.17 -15.29 12.35
CA PHE A 115 11.81 -15.67 11.08
C PHE A 115 13.21 -16.26 11.23
N GLY A 116 13.83 -16.17 12.42
CA GLY A 116 15.20 -16.64 12.65
C GLY A 116 16.24 -15.93 11.79
N ARG A 117 16.00 -14.67 11.42
CA ARG A 117 16.86 -13.87 10.55
C ARG A 117 17.32 -12.60 11.25
N SER A 118 18.48 -12.11 10.83
CA SER A 118 18.99 -10.82 11.31
C SER A 118 18.11 -9.65 10.88
N VAL A 119 18.19 -8.52 11.60
CA VAL A 119 17.49 -7.27 11.27
C VAL A 119 17.83 -6.81 9.86
N SER A 120 19.08 -6.95 9.44
CA SER A 120 19.53 -6.55 8.10
C SER A 120 18.90 -7.41 7.01
N GLU A 121 18.88 -8.74 7.19
CA GLU A 121 18.23 -9.66 6.25
C GLU A 121 16.73 -9.37 6.13
N LEU A 122 16.02 -9.21 7.25
CA LEU A 122 14.59 -8.89 7.25
C LEU A 122 14.29 -7.59 6.50
N SER A 123 15.13 -6.57 6.66
CA SER A 123 14.98 -5.30 5.95
C SER A 123 15.18 -5.47 4.44
N ILE A 124 16.21 -6.20 4.02
CA ILE A 124 16.52 -6.41 2.61
C ILE A 124 15.45 -7.26 1.94
N ILE A 125 15.03 -8.38 2.57
CA ILE A 125 13.95 -9.24 2.08
C ILE A 125 12.64 -8.44 1.93
N SER A 126 12.30 -7.64 2.95
CA SER A 126 11.09 -6.82 2.90
C SER A 126 11.09 -5.84 1.72
N ASN A 127 12.23 -5.18 1.45
CA ASN A 127 12.33 -4.25 0.32
C ASN A 127 12.27 -4.99 -1.03
N GLU A 128 12.94 -6.13 -1.16
CA GLU A 128 12.93 -6.96 -2.36
C GLU A 128 11.52 -7.43 -2.73
N VAL A 129 10.78 -7.94 -1.73
CA VAL A 129 9.40 -8.41 -1.95
C VAL A 129 8.45 -7.24 -2.26
N ILE A 130 8.61 -6.09 -1.61
CA ILE A 130 7.84 -4.87 -1.93
C ILE A 130 8.10 -4.45 -3.37
N ASP A 131 9.36 -4.44 -3.81
CA ASP A 131 9.73 -4.10 -5.18
C ASP A 131 9.17 -5.11 -6.18
N TRP A 132 9.21 -6.40 -5.86
CA TRP A 132 8.62 -7.46 -6.67
C TRP A 132 7.11 -7.24 -6.87
N ILE A 133 6.34 -7.14 -5.77
CA ILE A 133 4.88 -6.96 -5.86
C ILE A 133 4.53 -5.70 -6.64
N TYR A 134 5.27 -4.59 -6.43
CA TYR A 134 5.04 -3.36 -7.16
C TYR A 134 5.33 -3.51 -8.66
N THR A 135 6.41 -4.18 -9.02
CA THR A 135 6.83 -4.34 -10.42
C THR A 135 5.86 -5.24 -11.18
N GLU A 136 5.47 -6.37 -10.58
CA GLU A 136 4.61 -7.36 -11.22
C GLU A 136 3.14 -6.93 -11.26
N HIS A 137 2.64 -6.30 -10.18
CA HIS A 137 1.21 -6.05 -10.00
C HIS A 137 0.83 -4.57 -9.90
N GLY A 138 1.80 -3.66 -9.94
CA GLY A 138 1.51 -2.22 -9.85
C GLY A 138 0.54 -1.73 -10.92
N HIS A 139 0.61 -2.30 -12.13
CA HIS A 139 -0.27 -1.98 -13.25
C HIS A 139 -1.76 -2.21 -12.91
N SER A 140 -2.08 -3.20 -12.07
CA SER A 140 -3.48 -3.51 -11.70
C SER A 140 -4.20 -2.37 -11.00
N VAL A 141 -3.46 -1.43 -10.40
CA VAL A 141 -4.01 -0.25 -9.70
C VAL A 141 -3.51 1.08 -10.28
N THR A 142 -2.57 1.08 -11.23
CA THR A 142 -2.04 2.33 -11.81
C THR A 142 -2.47 2.56 -13.26
N GLN A 143 -3.10 1.58 -13.88
CA GLN A 143 -3.63 1.61 -15.24
C GLN A 143 -5.09 1.19 -15.26
N TRP A 144 -5.78 1.39 -16.37
CA TRP A 144 -7.14 0.90 -16.55
C TRP A 144 -7.15 -0.64 -16.57
N ASN A 145 -7.72 -1.24 -15.54
CA ASN A 145 -7.78 -2.69 -15.41
C ASN A 145 -9.07 -3.24 -16.02
N HIS A 146 -8.96 -3.79 -17.24
CA HIS A 146 -10.10 -4.33 -17.99
C HIS A 146 -10.77 -5.53 -17.31
N SER A 147 -10.10 -6.24 -16.40
CA SER A 147 -10.68 -7.37 -15.66
C SER A 147 -11.78 -6.93 -14.68
N ILE A 148 -11.73 -5.67 -14.22
CA ILE A 148 -12.68 -5.12 -13.24
C ILE A 148 -13.41 -3.87 -13.74
N LEU A 149 -13.06 -3.37 -14.92
CA LEU A 149 -13.60 -2.14 -15.52
C LEU A 149 -14.10 -2.40 -16.97
N ASP A 150 -14.63 -3.59 -17.24
CA ASP A 150 -15.30 -3.84 -18.54
C ASP A 150 -16.67 -3.13 -18.59
N PRO A 151 -17.20 -2.85 -19.80
CA PRO A 151 -18.47 -2.13 -19.97
C PRO A 151 -19.67 -2.73 -19.22
N THR A 152 -19.71 -4.05 -19.04
CA THR A 152 -20.80 -4.75 -18.33
C THR A 152 -20.69 -4.53 -16.83
N LEU A 153 -19.47 -4.64 -16.29
CA LEU A 153 -19.20 -4.37 -14.89
C LEU A 153 -19.44 -2.90 -14.53
N LEU A 154 -19.08 -1.95 -15.43
CA LEU A 154 -19.40 -0.53 -15.22
C LEU A 154 -20.91 -0.31 -15.06
N SER A 155 -21.74 -0.98 -15.86
CA SER A 155 -23.21 -0.93 -15.71
C SER A 155 -23.66 -1.55 -14.38
N THR A 156 -23.08 -2.66 -13.99
CA THR A 156 -23.40 -3.33 -12.71
C THR A 156 -23.09 -2.43 -11.51
N TYR A 157 -21.92 -1.77 -11.53
CA TYR A 157 -21.55 -0.83 -10.48
C TYR A 157 -22.45 0.39 -10.43
N ALA A 158 -22.82 0.95 -11.60
CA ALA A 158 -23.71 2.10 -11.67
C ALA A 158 -25.10 1.77 -11.14
N ASN A 159 -25.67 0.62 -11.48
CA ASN A 159 -26.93 0.14 -10.94
C ASN A 159 -26.86 -0.01 -9.43
N ALA A 160 -25.79 -0.62 -8.89
CA ALA A 160 -25.62 -0.80 -7.45
C ALA A 160 -25.53 0.54 -6.69
N ILE A 161 -24.87 1.56 -7.28
CA ILE A 161 -24.80 2.90 -6.72
C ILE A 161 -26.17 3.58 -6.76
N PHE A 162 -26.87 3.50 -7.90
CA PHE A 162 -28.20 4.06 -8.08
C PHE A 162 -29.23 3.45 -7.12
N ASP A 163 -29.20 2.14 -6.95
CA ASP A 163 -30.09 1.40 -6.03
C ASP A 163 -29.90 1.80 -4.54
N LYS A 164 -28.73 2.39 -4.21
CA LYS A 164 -28.49 3.00 -2.89
C LYS A 164 -29.01 4.43 -2.76
N GLY A 165 -29.69 4.93 -3.76
CA GLY A 165 -30.34 6.24 -3.75
C GLY A 165 -29.50 7.37 -4.34
N ALA A 166 -28.43 7.07 -5.07
CA ALA A 166 -27.68 8.07 -5.82
C ALA A 166 -28.53 8.67 -6.93
N ALA A 167 -28.38 9.98 -7.19
CA ALA A 167 -29.14 10.67 -8.26
C ALA A 167 -28.65 10.32 -9.68
N LEU A 168 -27.41 9.84 -9.81
CA LEU A 168 -26.81 9.48 -11.10
C LEU A 168 -26.98 7.99 -11.38
N ASP A 169 -27.59 7.64 -12.49
CA ASP A 169 -27.80 6.26 -12.94
C ASP A 169 -26.61 5.71 -13.78
N ASN A 170 -25.61 6.55 -14.07
CA ASN A 170 -24.42 6.20 -14.82
C ASN A 170 -23.12 6.38 -14.02
N CYS A 171 -23.21 6.58 -12.71
CA CYS A 171 -22.04 6.68 -11.83
C CYS A 171 -21.56 5.28 -11.44
N PHE A 172 -20.37 4.85 -11.89
CA PHE A 172 -19.85 3.53 -11.63
C PHE A 172 -18.85 3.46 -10.48
N GLY A 173 -18.42 4.59 -9.93
CA GLY A 173 -17.44 4.62 -8.85
C GLY A 173 -17.17 6.02 -8.36
N PHE A 174 -16.29 6.10 -7.38
CA PHE A 174 -15.96 7.36 -6.71
C PHE A 174 -14.47 7.64 -6.78
N ILE A 175 -14.12 8.93 -6.99
CA ILE A 175 -12.74 9.40 -6.98
C ILE A 175 -12.53 10.30 -5.77
N ASP A 176 -11.42 10.09 -5.07
CA ASP A 176 -11.03 10.92 -3.93
C ASP A 176 -9.52 11.01 -3.76
N GLY A 177 -9.07 12.10 -3.14
CA GLY A 177 -7.69 12.35 -2.77
C GLY A 177 -7.41 11.96 -1.32
N THR A 178 -6.43 11.08 -1.07
CA THR A 178 -6.07 10.71 0.29
C THR A 178 -4.70 11.27 0.69
N VAL A 179 -4.62 11.81 1.92
CA VAL A 179 -3.40 12.37 2.52
C VAL A 179 -2.80 11.35 3.48
N ARG A 180 -1.56 10.92 3.23
CA ARG A 180 -0.84 9.95 4.07
C ARG A 180 0.28 10.64 4.84
N PRO A 181 0.11 10.82 6.15
CA PRO A 181 1.13 11.42 6.99
C PRO A 181 2.44 10.63 6.97
N ILE A 182 3.55 11.33 6.92
CA ILE A 182 4.90 10.76 6.95
C ILE A 182 5.73 11.40 8.07
N CYS A 183 6.86 10.79 8.39
CA CYS A 183 7.84 11.42 9.25
C CYS A 183 8.32 12.73 8.61
N ARG A 184 8.48 13.78 9.42
CA ARG A 184 9.03 15.06 8.94
C ARG A 184 10.41 14.82 8.30
N PRO A 185 10.60 15.10 7.01
CA PRO A 185 11.88 14.90 6.36
C PRO A 185 12.88 15.98 6.77
N ILE A 186 14.17 15.67 6.61
CA ILE A 186 15.26 16.62 6.90
C ILE A 186 15.30 17.73 5.84
N VAL A 187 15.10 17.36 4.56
CA VAL A 187 15.13 18.27 3.42
C VAL A 187 13.75 18.36 2.75
N ASN A 188 13.53 19.42 1.94
CA ASN A 188 12.32 19.61 1.13
C ASN A 188 10.99 19.56 1.93
N GLN A 189 11.00 19.99 3.20
CA GLN A 189 9.84 19.94 4.08
C GLN A 189 8.62 20.67 3.52
N ARG A 190 8.81 21.83 2.86
CA ARG A 190 7.73 22.64 2.28
C ARG A 190 7.02 21.91 1.14
N THR A 191 7.71 21.09 0.39
CA THR A 191 7.17 20.32 -0.74
C THR A 191 6.15 19.29 -0.27
N VAL A 192 6.46 18.58 0.80
CA VAL A 192 5.60 17.54 1.36
C VAL A 192 4.62 18.02 2.43
N TYR A 193 4.66 19.33 2.79
CA TYR A 193 3.75 19.87 3.80
C TYR A 193 2.37 20.14 3.23
N ASN A 194 1.36 19.44 3.77
CA ASN A 194 -0.05 19.69 3.47
C ASN A 194 -0.59 20.77 4.41
N GLY A 195 -0.86 21.96 3.89
CA GLY A 195 -1.33 23.09 4.69
C GLY A 195 -2.74 22.91 5.27
N HIS A 196 -3.61 22.20 4.55
CA HIS A 196 -4.98 21.91 5.01
C HIS A 196 -5.00 20.95 6.21
N LYS A 197 -4.30 19.83 6.12
CA LYS A 197 -4.18 18.83 7.21
C LYS A 197 -3.08 19.17 8.23
N ARG A 198 -2.24 20.19 7.97
CA ARG A 198 -1.12 20.63 8.82
C ARG A 198 -0.12 19.51 9.15
N VAL A 199 0.18 18.66 8.17
CA VAL A 199 1.10 17.52 8.30
C VAL A 199 2.04 17.42 7.11
N HIS A 200 3.23 16.85 7.32
CA HIS A 200 4.06 16.37 6.22
C HIS A 200 3.47 15.07 5.70
N SER A 201 3.25 14.98 4.41
CA SER A 201 2.50 13.87 3.82
C SER A 201 2.87 13.60 2.37
N LEU A 202 2.57 12.40 1.93
CA LEU A 202 2.36 12.05 0.52
C LEU A 202 0.86 12.05 0.24
N LYS A 203 0.48 12.36 -1.00
CA LYS A 203 -0.91 12.25 -1.46
C LYS A 203 -1.04 11.18 -2.51
N PHE A 204 -2.22 10.59 -2.52
CA PHE A 204 -2.65 9.63 -3.54
C PHE A 204 -4.06 9.99 -3.98
N GLN A 205 -4.38 9.76 -5.25
CA GLN A 205 -5.72 9.83 -5.80
C GLN A 205 -6.18 8.42 -6.10
N SER A 206 -7.37 8.05 -5.66
CA SER A 206 -7.89 6.71 -5.80
C SER A 206 -9.26 6.73 -6.45
N VAL A 207 -9.53 5.73 -7.29
CA VAL A 207 -10.87 5.36 -7.75
C VAL A 207 -11.29 4.10 -7.01
N THR A 208 -12.47 4.16 -6.40
CA THR A 208 -13.05 3.06 -5.62
C THR A 208 -14.35 2.58 -6.25
N LEU A 209 -14.57 1.27 -6.22
CA LEU A 209 -15.70 0.60 -6.84
C LEU A 209 -16.67 0.02 -5.81
N PRO A 210 -17.94 -0.21 -6.18
CA PRO A 210 -18.94 -0.87 -5.34
C PRO A 210 -18.58 -2.27 -4.86
N ASN A 211 -17.77 -3.02 -5.61
CA ASN A 211 -17.27 -4.34 -5.22
C ASN A 211 -16.14 -4.30 -4.17
N GLY A 212 -15.85 -3.12 -3.62
CA GLY A 212 -14.86 -2.94 -2.57
C GLY A 212 -13.41 -2.90 -3.04
N LEU A 213 -13.15 -2.82 -4.34
CA LEU A 213 -11.80 -2.72 -4.89
C LEU A 213 -11.37 -1.28 -5.13
N ILE A 214 -10.08 -1.04 -5.03
CA ILE A 214 -9.39 0.15 -5.54
C ILE A 214 -9.05 -0.12 -7.00
N ALA A 215 -9.74 0.53 -7.93
CA ALA A 215 -9.54 0.33 -9.36
C ALA A 215 -8.39 1.16 -9.94
N HIS A 216 -8.12 2.31 -9.34
CA HIS A 216 -7.02 3.17 -9.75
C HIS A 216 -6.41 3.87 -8.55
N LEU A 217 -5.08 3.96 -8.51
CA LEU A 217 -4.33 4.61 -7.45
C LEU A 217 -3.14 5.37 -8.04
N PHE A 218 -3.28 6.67 -8.18
CA PHE A 218 -2.21 7.55 -8.64
C PHE A 218 -1.45 8.16 -7.46
N GLY A 219 -0.14 8.14 -7.53
CA GLY A 219 0.77 8.67 -6.51
C GLY A 219 1.96 7.72 -6.27
N PRO A 220 2.87 8.05 -5.33
CA PRO A 220 2.83 9.19 -4.42
C PRO A 220 3.11 10.52 -5.12
N VAL A 221 2.40 11.57 -4.70
CA VAL A 221 2.73 12.94 -5.06
C VAL A 221 2.96 13.79 -3.81
N GLU A 222 3.46 14.99 -4.02
CA GLU A 222 3.74 15.95 -2.96
C GLU A 222 2.49 16.29 -2.13
N GLY A 223 2.62 16.34 -0.80
CA GLY A 223 1.51 16.63 0.12
C GLY A 223 0.75 17.93 -0.15
N ARG A 224 1.41 18.92 -0.78
CA ARG A 224 0.82 20.22 -1.17
C ARG A 224 0.01 20.19 -2.47
N MET A 225 0.11 19.12 -3.28
CA MET A 225 -0.55 19.05 -4.59
C MET A 225 -2.07 19.06 -4.45
N HIS A 226 -2.76 19.85 -5.29
CA HIS A 226 -4.22 19.92 -5.34
C HIS A 226 -4.81 18.75 -6.15
N ASP A 227 -6.02 18.28 -5.79
CA ASP A 227 -6.66 17.12 -6.40
C ASP A 227 -6.92 17.31 -7.90
N ALA A 228 -7.37 18.50 -8.34
CA ALA A 228 -7.52 18.81 -9.75
C ALA A 228 -6.20 18.69 -10.55
N ARG A 229 -5.04 19.01 -9.92
CA ARG A 229 -3.75 18.83 -10.58
C ARG A 229 -3.34 17.35 -10.58
N MET A 230 -3.65 16.60 -9.54
CA MET A 230 -3.44 15.16 -9.54
C MET A 230 -4.18 14.48 -10.68
N LEU A 231 -5.46 14.84 -10.89
CA LEU A 231 -6.24 14.35 -12.03
C LEU A 231 -5.56 14.69 -13.36
N ALA A 232 -5.10 15.92 -13.55
CA ALA A 232 -4.49 16.36 -14.80
C ALA A 232 -3.18 15.64 -15.16
N VAL A 233 -2.46 15.07 -14.16
CA VAL A 233 -1.18 14.38 -14.37
C VAL A 233 -1.29 12.85 -14.23
N SER A 234 -2.44 12.33 -13.81
CA SER A 234 -2.65 10.90 -13.56
C SER A 234 -3.02 10.09 -14.80
N GLN A 235 -3.25 10.73 -15.94
CA GLN A 235 -3.78 10.13 -17.17
C GLN A 235 -5.16 9.44 -17.01
N LEU A 236 -5.71 9.38 -15.81
CA LEU A 236 -7.00 8.74 -15.53
C LEU A 236 -8.13 9.31 -16.39
N TYR A 237 -8.11 10.63 -16.64
CA TYR A 237 -9.19 11.25 -17.42
C TYR A 237 -9.12 10.83 -18.88
N ASP A 238 -7.93 10.66 -19.45
CA ASP A 238 -7.73 10.16 -20.81
C ASP A 238 -8.26 8.73 -20.95
N ASP A 239 -8.01 7.87 -19.93
CA ASP A 239 -8.56 6.51 -19.88
C ASP A 239 -10.10 6.51 -19.78
N LEU A 240 -10.68 7.43 -18.99
CA LEU A 240 -12.13 7.56 -18.88
C LEU A 240 -12.78 7.94 -20.21
N GLU A 241 -12.19 8.86 -20.98
CA GLU A 241 -12.70 9.26 -22.30
C GLU A 241 -12.67 8.11 -23.32
N VAL A 242 -11.75 7.17 -23.16
CA VAL A 242 -11.60 6.02 -24.06
C VAL A 242 -12.45 4.82 -23.64
N PHE A 243 -12.53 4.53 -22.35
CA PHE A 243 -13.03 3.25 -21.85
C PHE A 243 -14.30 3.35 -21.00
N ALA A 244 -14.66 4.52 -20.46
CA ALA A 244 -15.80 4.63 -19.56
C ALA A 244 -17.15 4.70 -20.28
N PHE A 245 -17.49 3.62 -20.94
CA PHE A 245 -18.78 3.44 -21.65
C PHE A 245 -19.44 2.13 -21.25
N ASN A 246 -20.76 2.12 -21.21
CA ASN A 246 -21.52 0.90 -21.03
C ASN A 246 -21.62 0.09 -22.36
N PRO A 247 -22.16 -1.15 -22.36
CA PRO A 247 -22.29 -1.95 -23.59
C PRO A 247 -23.15 -1.30 -24.70
N ALA A 248 -24.01 -0.35 -24.35
CA ALA A 248 -24.83 0.42 -25.32
C ALA A 248 -24.11 1.68 -25.82
N GLY A 249 -22.88 1.94 -25.43
CA GLY A 249 -22.10 3.12 -25.81
C GLY A 249 -22.50 4.41 -25.07
N ARG A 250 -23.25 4.31 -23.96
CA ARG A 250 -23.55 5.46 -23.10
C ARG A 250 -22.39 5.77 -22.20
N GLU A 251 -22.09 7.06 -22.03
CA GLU A 251 -21.03 7.55 -21.14
C GLU A 251 -21.33 7.17 -19.67
N MET A 252 -20.32 6.63 -19.03
CA MET A 252 -20.28 6.33 -17.59
C MET A 252 -19.40 7.36 -16.88
N CYS A 253 -19.65 7.63 -15.62
CA CYS A 253 -18.89 8.64 -14.89
C CYS A 253 -18.45 8.20 -13.50
N LEU A 254 -17.40 8.85 -13.01
CA LEU A 254 -16.99 8.86 -11.60
C LEU A 254 -17.62 10.07 -10.91
N TYR A 255 -17.83 9.98 -9.60
CA TYR A 255 -18.23 11.11 -8.77
C TYR A 255 -17.15 11.43 -7.73
N GLY A 256 -16.70 12.67 -7.72
CA GLY A 256 -15.64 13.15 -6.82
C GLY A 256 -16.11 14.22 -5.83
N ASP A 257 -15.15 14.73 -5.07
CA ASP A 257 -15.37 15.88 -4.21
C ASP A 257 -15.42 17.20 -5.03
N PRO A 258 -15.80 18.34 -4.39
CA PRO A 258 -15.88 19.61 -5.09
C PRO A 258 -14.55 20.14 -5.67
N ALA A 259 -13.40 19.54 -5.38
CA ALA A 259 -12.11 19.96 -5.94
C ALA A 259 -11.90 19.47 -7.37
N TYR A 260 -12.69 18.49 -7.80
CA TYR A 260 -12.63 17.96 -9.16
C TYR A 260 -13.45 18.81 -10.16
N PRO A 261 -12.97 18.96 -11.41
CA PRO A 261 -13.70 19.68 -12.43
C PRO A 261 -14.90 18.85 -12.93
N LEU A 262 -16.01 19.52 -13.24
CA LEU A 262 -17.15 18.89 -13.89
C LEU A 262 -16.83 18.57 -15.36
N ARG A 263 -17.00 17.32 -15.76
CA ARG A 263 -16.78 16.80 -17.12
C ARG A 263 -17.75 15.65 -17.38
N VAL A 264 -17.83 15.17 -18.63
CA VAL A 264 -18.74 14.09 -19.03
C VAL A 264 -18.54 12.85 -18.16
N HIS A 265 -17.30 12.39 -18.03
CA HIS A 265 -16.95 11.19 -17.25
C HIS A 265 -16.56 11.47 -15.79
N LEU A 266 -16.73 12.73 -15.33
CA LEU A 266 -16.40 13.11 -13.96
C LEU A 266 -17.38 14.15 -13.43
N GLN A 267 -18.15 13.74 -12.44
CA GLN A 267 -19.16 14.56 -11.79
C GLN A 267 -18.73 14.95 -10.39
N ALA A 268 -19.22 16.08 -9.91
CA ALA A 268 -18.94 16.62 -8.59
C ALA A 268 -20.17 17.38 -8.06
N PRO A 269 -20.26 17.70 -6.77
CA PRO A 269 -21.40 18.42 -6.21
C PRO A 269 -21.48 19.86 -6.75
N PHE A 270 -22.70 20.35 -6.91
CA PHE A 270 -22.97 21.77 -7.19
C PHE A 270 -22.51 22.62 -6.00
N ARG A 271 -21.75 23.72 -6.25
CA ARG A 271 -21.19 24.53 -5.15
C ARG A 271 -21.14 26.04 -5.43
N PHE A 272 -21.53 26.50 -6.61
CA PHE A 272 -21.46 27.90 -6.99
C PHE A 272 -22.84 28.52 -7.08
N GLY A 273 -22.99 29.74 -6.51
CA GLY A 273 -24.23 30.49 -6.54
C GLY A 273 -25.25 30.06 -5.47
N ILE A 274 -26.51 30.48 -5.70
CA ILE A 274 -27.64 30.01 -4.90
C ILE A 274 -28.06 28.64 -5.44
N LEU A 275 -27.94 27.62 -4.62
CA LEU A 275 -28.37 26.26 -5.01
C LEU A 275 -29.89 26.22 -5.11
N THR A 276 -30.40 25.61 -6.18
CA THR A 276 -31.83 25.25 -6.26
C THR A 276 -32.12 24.05 -5.38
N ARG A 277 -33.38 23.82 -5.06
CA ARG A 277 -33.81 22.66 -4.28
C ARG A 277 -33.38 21.33 -4.93
N ASP A 278 -33.44 21.23 -6.24
CA ASP A 278 -33.02 20.04 -6.98
C ASP A 278 -31.50 19.81 -6.88
N MET A 279 -30.71 20.90 -6.93
CA MET A 279 -29.24 20.80 -6.74
C MET A 279 -28.88 20.37 -5.31
N GLU A 280 -29.64 20.80 -4.31
CA GLU A 280 -29.45 20.37 -2.93
C GLU A 280 -29.78 18.87 -2.79
N ILE A 281 -30.89 18.41 -3.32
CA ILE A 281 -31.30 17.00 -3.32
C ILE A 281 -30.27 16.13 -4.03
N PHE A 282 -29.77 16.58 -5.19
CA PHE A 282 -28.69 15.90 -5.89
C PHE A 282 -27.44 15.77 -5.02
N ASN A 283 -26.99 16.88 -4.43
CA ASN A 283 -25.79 16.87 -3.57
C ASN A 283 -25.96 15.96 -2.35
N GLU A 284 -27.13 15.98 -1.69
CA GLU A 284 -27.45 15.14 -0.54
C GLU A 284 -27.41 13.66 -0.92
N SER A 285 -28.08 13.26 -2.00
CA SER A 285 -28.16 11.87 -2.46
C SER A 285 -26.78 11.30 -2.81
N MET A 286 -26.02 12.05 -3.61
CA MET A 286 -24.68 11.62 -4.03
C MET A 286 -23.69 11.59 -2.85
N SER A 287 -23.76 12.53 -1.91
CA SER A 287 -22.89 12.56 -0.72
C SER A 287 -23.18 11.40 0.23
N ALA A 288 -24.43 11.03 0.39
CA ALA A 288 -24.83 9.90 1.23
C ALA A 288 -24.18 8.58 0.76
N VAL A 289 -24.21 8.33 -0.56
CA VAL A 289 -23.62 7.11 -1.12
C VAL A 289 -22.09 7.20 -1.18
N ARG A 290 -21.53 8.39 -1.47
CA ARG A 290 -20.08 8.61 -1.52
C ARG A 290 -19.37 8.35 -0.19
N SER A 291 -20.06 8.45 0.94
CA SER A 291 -19.45 8.16 2.26
C SER A 291 -18.80 6.76 2.35
N SER A 292 -19.25 5.81 1.52
CA SER A 292 -18.67 4.47 1.40
C SER A 292 -17.20 4.47 0.94
N VAL A 293 -16.74 5.52 0.26
CA VAL A 293 -15.34 5.70 -0.17
C VAL A 293 -14.39 5.85 1.02
N GLU A 294 -14.83 6.57 2.04
CA GLU A 294 -14.03 6.80 3.24
C GLU A 294 -13.76 5.48 3.98
N TRP A 295 -14.69 4.53 3.91
CA TRP A 295 -14.52 3.20 4.50
C TRP A 295 -13.38 2.44 3.84
N LEU A 296 -13.23 2.55 2.52
CA LEU A 296 -12.19 1.82 1.78
C LEU A 296 -10.79 2.34 2.10
N PHE A 297 -10.62 3.66 2.20
CA PHE A 297 -9.34 4.24 2.64
C PHE A 297 -9.00 3.87 4.07
N ALA A 298 -10.00 3.88 4.95
CA ALA A 298 -9.83 3.44 6.32
C ALA A 298 -9.48 1.95 6.40
N ASP A 299 -10.06 1.14 5.51
CA ASP A 299 -9.87 -0.30 5.47
C ASP A 299 -8.42 -0.70 5.15
N VAL A 300 -7.78 -0.06 4.15
CA VAL A 300 -6.35 -0.29 3.86
C VAL A 300 -5.47 -0.06 5.08
N ILE A 301 -5.70 1.05 5.81
CA ILE A 301 -4.90 1.41 6.98
C ILE A 301 -5.26 0.55 8.19
N ASN A 302 -6.53 0.21 8.36
CA ASN A 302 -6.99 -0.65 9.45
C ASN A 302 -6.45 -2.06 9.31
N TYR A 303 -6.30 -2.52 8.09
CA TYR A 303 -5.72 -3.83 7.80
C TYR A 303 -4.19 -3.81 7.93
N PHE A 304 -3.54 -2.79 7.37
CA PHE A 304 -2.09 -2.60 7.38
C PHE A 304 -1.70 -1.40 8.27
N LYS A 305 -1.81 -1.59 9.58
CA LYS A 305 -1.59 -0.56 10.61
C LYS A 305 -0.21 0.10 10.57
N PHE A 306 0.78 -0.54 9.95
CA PHE A 306 2.09 0.07 9.74
C PHE A 306 2.02 1.41 9.01
N LEU A 307 1.08 1.55 8.07
CA LEU A 307 0.88 2.77 7.28
C LEU A 307 0.36 3.97 8.10
N ASP A 308 -0.22 3.72 9.26
CA ASP A 308 -0.73 4.76 10.17
C ASP A 308 0.37 5.30 11.10
N PHE A 309 1.50 4.59 11.23
CA PHE A 309 2.58 4.96 12.13
C PHE A 309 3.63 5.85 11.44
N LYS A 310 3.28 7.13 11.24
CA LYS A 310 4.10 8.12 10.52
C LYS A 310 5.58 8.18 10.92
N LYS A 311 5.94 7.85 12.18
CA LYS A 311 7.34 7.89 12.64
C LYS A 311 8.24 6.89 11.92
N ASN A 312 7.67 5.78 11.41
CA ASN A 312 8.40 4.76 10.65
C ASN A 312 8.44 5.08 9.13
N LEU A 313 7.59 6.00 8.66
CA LEU A 313 7.47 6.35 7.25
C LEU A 313 8.46 7.48 6.91
N LYS A 314 9.75 7.13 6.82
CA LYS A 314 10.85 8.06 6.56
C LYS A 314 11.23 8.03 5.09
N ILE A 315 10.91 9.10 4.34
CA ILE A 315 11.36 9.26 2.94
C ILE A 315 12.88 9.30 2.90
N GLY A 316 13.47 8.60 1.92
CA GLY A 316 14.91 8.48 1.74
C GLY A 316 15.55 7.31 2.49
N LEU A 317 14.87 6.76 3.51
CA LEU A 317 15.29 5.54 4.22
C LEU A 317 14.39 4.35 3.90
N SER A 318 13.15 4.61 3.48
CA SER A 318 12.16 3.58 3.14
C SER A 318 11.41 3.98 1.87
N GLN A 319 10.93 3.00 1.14
CA GLN A 319 10.15 3.16 -0.10
C GLN A 319 8.67 3.48 0.22
N VAL A 320 8.43 4.54 1.01
CA VAL A 320 7.10 4.85 1.59
C VAL A 320 5.99 4.89 0.55
N GLY A 321 6.25 5.46 -0.63
CA GLY A 321 5.27 5.52 -1.72
C GLY A 321 4.89 4.14 -2.23
N LYS A 322 5.87 3.28 -2.51
CA LYS A 322 5.63 1.89 -2.94
C LYS A 322 4.92 1.08 -1.86
N MET A 323 5.24 1.28 -0.58
CA MET A 323 4.57 0.58 0.52
C MET A 323 3.06 0.80 0.50
N TYR A 324 2.59 2.03 0.24
CA TYR A 324 1.15 2.30 0.18
C TYR A 324 0.48 1.63 -1.03
N LEU A 325 1.13 1.68 -2.20
CA LEU A 325 0.65 1.01 -3.41
C LEU A 325 0.58 -0.51 -3.22
N VAL A 326 1.63 -1.12 -2.67
CA VAL A 326 1.67 -2.56 -2.38
C VAL A 326 0.61 -2.95 -1.35
N CYS A 327 0.38 -2.14 -0.31
CA CYS A 327 -0.71 -2.38 0.63
C CYS A 327 -2.09 -2.29 -0.03
N ALA A 328 -2.29 -1.39 -1.01
CA ALA A 328 -3.55 -1.33 -1.78
C ALA A 328 -3.73 -2.58 -2.65
N ILE A 329 -2.69 -3.04 -3.34
CA ILE A 329 -2.71 -4.29 -4.13
C ILE A 329 -3.04 -5.48 -3.24
N LEU A 330 -2.32 -5.62 -2.12
CA LEU A 330 -2.57 -6.69 -1.14
C LEU A 330 -3.99 -6.59 -0.55
N ARG A 331 -4.50 -5.38 -0.28
CA ARG A 331 -5.86 -5.22 0.22
C ARG A 331 -6.90 -5.62 -0.82
N ASN A 332 -6.69 -5.29 -2.10
CA ASN A 332 -7.54 -5.79 -3.17
C ASN A 332 -7.52 -7.32 -3.24
N ALA A 333 -6.34 -7.94 -3.20
CA ALA A 333 -6.22 -9.38 -3.16
C ALA A 333 -7.00 -10.01 -1.97
N LEU A 334 -6.89 -9.41 -0.79
CA LEU A 334 -7.64 -9.86 0.38
C LEU A 334 -9.15 -9.56 0.30
N THR A 335 -9.56 -8.54 -0.45
CA THR A 335 -10.97 -8.29 -0.75
C THR A 335 -11.54 -9.38 -1.66
N CYS A 336 -10.75 -9.84 -2.64
CA CYS A 336 -11.13 -10.99 -3.47
C CYS A 336 -11.29 -12.29 -2.66
N LEU A 337 -10.51 -12.47 -1.57
CA LEU A 337 -10.62 -13.64 -0.68
C LEU A 337 -11.76 -13.54 0.35
N TYR A 338 -11.93 -12.37 0.94
CA TYR A 338 -12.75 -12.23 2.16
C TYR A 338 -13.88 -11.20 2.03
N SER A 339 -14.02 -10.56 0.86
CA SER A 339 -14.89 -9.41 0.68
C SER A 339 -14.55 -8.26 1.65
N ASN A 340 -15.35 -7.22 1.69
CA ASN A 340 -15.25 -6.12 2.66
C ASN A 340 -16.58 -5.40 2.86
N THR A 341 -16.58 -4.41 3.78
CA THR A 341 -17.80 -3.64 4.13
C THR A 341 -18.41 -2.93 2.93
N THR A 342 -17.58 -2.41 2.01
CA THR A 342 -18.06 -1.70 0.81
C THR A 342 -18.80 -2.64 -0.14
N ALA A 343 -18.21 -3.80 -0.44
CA ALA A 343 -18.82 -4.84 -1.26
C ALA A 343 -20.18 -5.29 -0.66
N GLY A 344 -20.19 -5.59 0.65
CA GLY A 344 -21.41 -5.94 1.37
C GLY A 344 -22.48 -4.84 1.38
N TYR A 345 -22.07 -3.56 1.46
CA TYR A 345 -23.00 -2.44 1.41
C TYR A 345 -23.69 -2.32 0.05
N PHE A 346 -22.94 -2.44 -1.04
CA PHE A 346 -23.50 -2.33 -2.39
C PHE A 346 -24.12 -3.64 -2.90
N GLY A 347 -23.81 -4.78 -2.25
CA GLY A 347 -24.25 -6.09 -2.70
C GLY A 347 -23.61 -6.54 -4.02
N VAL A 348 -22.36 -6.13 -4.25
CA VAL A 348 -21.60 -6.49 -5.42
C VAL A 348 -20.36 -7.27 -5.00
N ASP A 349 -20.31 -8.53 -5.36
CA ASP A 349 -19.19 -9.40 -5.00
C ASP A 349 -17.89 -9.00 -5.74
N PRO A 350 -16.74 -9.04 -5.08
CA PRO A 350 -15.45 -8.90 -5.75
C PRO A 350 -15.18 -10.11 -6.67
N PRO A 351 -14.33 -9.94 -7.71
CA PRO A 351 -13.90 -11.05 -8.54
C PRO A 351 -13.05 -12.05 -7.74
N THR A 352 -12.81 -13.22 -8.31
CA THR A 352 -11.82 -14.15 -7.78
C THR A 352 -10.40 -13.56 -7.92
N LEU A 353 -9.44 -14.07 -7.12
CA LEU A 353 -8.03 -13.64 -7.23
C LEU A 353 -7.47 -13.82 -8.64
N ASN A 354 -7.81 -14.93 -9.30
CA ASN A 354 -7.32 -15.23 -10.64
C ASN A 354 -7.88 -14.23 -11.67
N GLU A 355 -9.16 -13.87 -11.58
CA GLU A 355 -9.77 -12.86 -12.44
C GLU A 355 -9.17 -11.48 -12.20
N TYR A 356 -8.85 -11.15 -10.95
CA TYR A 356 -8.28 -9.83 -10.62
C TYR A 356 -6.85 -9.65 -11.14
N PHE A 357 -6.02 -10.71 -11.10
CA PHE A 357 -4.62 -10.69 -11.53
C PHE A 357 -4.39 -11.27 -12.95
N SER A 358 -5.47 -11.51 -13.70
CA SER A 358 -5.39 -12.07 -15.07
C SER A 358 -4.82 -11.07 -16.08
#